data_e2015ff29959dbcf9022e2e35ec6102d
#
_entry.id   e2015ff29959dbcf9022e2e35ec6102d
#
_cell.length_a   1.000
_cell.length_b   1.000
_cell.length_c   1.000
_cell.angle_alpha   90.00
_cell.angle_beta   90.00
_cell.angle_gamma   90.00
#
_symmetry.space_group_name_H-M   'P 1'
#
loop_
_entity.id
_entity.type
_entity.pdbx_description
1 polymer ?
#
loop_
_entity_poly.entity_id
_entity_poly.type
_entity_poly.pdbx_seq_one_letter_code
_entity_poly.pdbx_strand_id
1 'polypeptide(L)'
;MVAASHKIDFTDRVEFGKRVILGGRNSSIWTHNRQKTLPVEIGDYSYIGSEIRVAPGGSIPAKCIVGIGSVITKKFKNEYWLIAGVPAAEVKELDEDGRFLTERKTRNDLPDDI
;
A
#
# COMPACT_ATOMS: atom_id res chain seq x y z
N MET A 1 1.66 -3.44 9.76
CA MET A 1 0.63 -4.41 10.18
C MET A 1 -0.11 -4.92 8.96
N VAL A 2 -0.33 -6.20 8.89
CA VAL A 2 -1.15 -6.82 7.85
C VAL A 2 -2.38 -7.43 8.54
N ALA A 3 -3.55 -6.94 8.20
CA ALA A 3 -4.80 -7.45 8.77
C ALA A 3 -5.13 -8.84 8.21
N ALA A 4 -6.17 -9.46 8.74
CA ALA A 4 -6.56 -10.81 8.33
C ALA A 4 -7.20 -10.86 6.93
N SER A 5 -7.27 -12.05 6.35
CA SER A 5 -7.97 -12.33 5.10
C SER A 5 -7.38 -11.69 3.84
N HIS A 6 -6.10 -11.36 3.85
CA HIS A 6 -5.39 -10.96 2.64
C HIS A 6 -4.74 -12.17 1.97
N LYS A 7 -4.57 -12.09 0.66
CA LYS A 7 -3.90 -13.12 -0.13
C LYS A 7 -2.63 -12.55 -0.74
N ILE A 8 -1.51 -13.17 -0.46
CA ILE A 8 -0.21 -12.73 -0.95
C ILE A 8 0.46 -13.91 -1.66
N ASP A 9 0.79 -13.70 -2.93
CA ASP A 9 1.53 -14.67 -3.73
C ASP A 9 3.01 -14.37 -3.63
N PHE A 10 3.77 -15.32 -3.12
CA PHE A 10 5.21 -15.21 -2.91
C PHE A 10 6.03 -15.96 -3.97
N THR A 11 5.52 -16.10 -5.18
CA THR A 11 6.31 -16.67 -6.28
C THR A 11 7.55 -15.84 -6.54
N ASP A 12 7.44 -14.52 -6.40
CA ASP A 12 8.57 -13.61 -6.36
C ASP A 12 8.52 -12.85 -5.03
N ARG A 13 9.49 -11.95 -4.81
CA ARG A 13 9.61 -11.20 -3.56
C ARG A 13 8.46 -10.22 -3.38
N VAL A 14 7.91 -10.22 -2.18
CA VAL A 14 7.00 -9.16 -1.72
C VAL A 14 7.70 -8.49 -0.54
N GLU A 15 7.95 -7.20 -0.67
CA GLU A 15 8.65 -6.43 0.35
C GLU A 15 7.76 -5.36 0.92
N PHE A 16 7.56 -5.42 2.23
CA PHE A 16 6.89 -4.37 2.99
C PHE A 16 7.95 -3.58 3.75
N GLY A 17 7.92 -2.28 3.61
CA GLY A 17 8.77 -1.41 4.38
C GLY A 17 8.37 -1.34 5.86
N LYS A 18 9.00 -0.45 6.59
CA LYS A 18 8.72 -0.25 8.01
C LYS A 18 7.34 0.31 8.21
N ARG A 19 6.61 -0.22 9.21
CA ARG A 19 5.34 0.31 9.69
C ARG A 19 4.28 0.50 8.59
N VAL A 20 4.31 -0.36 7.60
CA VAL A 20 3.27 -0.42 6.58
C VAL A 20 1.99 -0.97 7.22
N ILE A 21 0.87 -0.38 6.90
CA ILE A 21 -0.43 -0.92 7.26
C ILE A 21 -1.13 -1.41 5.98
N LEU A 22 -1.29 -2.71 5.87
CA LEU A 22 -2.17 -3.32 4.89
C LEU A 22 -3.50 -3.53 5.63
N GLY A 23 -4.35 -2.53 5.56
CA GLY A 23 -5.57 -2.46 6.36
C GLY A 23 -6.74 -3.22 5.75
N GLY A 24 -7.83 -3.24 6.50
CA GLY A 24 -9.05 -3.87 6.04
C GLY A 24 -8.91 -5.35 5.74
N ARG A 25 -9.47 -5.79 4.62
CA ARG A 25 -9.50 -7.19 4.24
C ARG A 25 -9.55 -7.37 2.73
N ASN A 26 -9.34 -8.60 2.29
CA ASN A 26 -9.53 -9.05 0.91
C ASN A 26 -8.64 -8.34 -0.12
N SER A 27 -7.50 -7.85 0.30
CA SER A 27 -6.49 -7.40 -0.64
C SER A 27 -5.76 -8.60 -1.22
N SER A 28 -5.29 -8.47 -2.45
CA SER A 28 -4.53 -9.51 -3.13
C SER A 28 -3.29 -8.92 -3.78
N ILE A 29 -2.16 -9.58 -3.57
CA ILE A 29 -0.88 -9.18 -4.16
C ILE A 29 -0.38 -10.34 -5.00
N TRP A 30 -0.14 -10.09 -6.28
CA TRP A 30 0.41 -11.09 -7.20
C TRP A 30 1.82 -10.70 -7.62
N THR A 31 2.70 -11.69 -7.65
CA THR A 31 4.07 -11.51 -8.12
C THR A 31 4.34 -12.28 -9.40
N HIS A 32 3.36 -12.98 -9.93
CA HIS A 32 3.54 -13.68 -11.19
C HIS A 32 2.31 -13.53 -12.08
N ASN A 33 2.53 -13.67 -13.37
CA ASN A 33 1.50 -13.86 -14.37
C ASN A 33 1.92 -15.02 -15.29
N ARG A 34 1.23 -15.20 -16.42
CA ARG A 34 1.51 -16.32 -17.32
C ARG A 34 2.88 -16.22 -18.01
N GLN A 35 3.49 -15.06 -17.99
CA GLN A 35 4.72 -14.81 -18.73
C GLN A 35 5.96 -14.70 -17.85
N LYS A 36 5.83 -14.13 -16.65
CA LYS A 36 6.98 -13.82 -15.81
C LYS A 36 6.60 -13.59 -14.35
N THR A 37 7.62 -13.51 -13.52
CA THR A 37 7.51 -13.05 -12.14
C THR A 37 8.12 -11.66 -12.02
N LEU A 38 7.57 -10.84 -11.14
CA LEU A 38 8.09 -9.51 -10.81
C LEU A 38 7.82 -9.23 -9.33
N PRO A 39 8.81 -8.70 -8.61
CA PRO A 39 8.61 -8.36 -7.20
C PRO A 39 7.61 -7.23 -7.02
N VAL A 40 7.00 -7.20 -5.85
CA VAL A 40 6.12 -6.11 -5.40
C VAL A 40 6.74 -5.47 -4.18
N GLU A 41 6.78 -4.16 -4.15
CA GLU A 41 7.34 -3.39 -3.04
C GLU A 41 6.35 -2.36 -2.54
N ILE A 42 6.21 -2.29 -1.22
CA ILE A 42 5.37 -1.29 -0.56
C ILE A 42 6.26 -0.54 0.43
N GLY A 43 6.46 0.75 0.19
CA GLY A 43 7.41 1.56 0.92
C GLY A 43 6.99 1.89 2.35
N ASP A 44 7.95 2.37 3.13
CA ASP A 44 7.81 2.66 4.55
C ASP A 44 6.62 3.57 4.85
N TYR A 45 5.92 3.30 5.94
CA TYR A 45 4.85 4.13 6.48
C TYR A 45 3.63 4.28 5.56
N SER A 46 3.51 3.50 4.50
CA SER A 46 2.34 3.58 3.63
C SER A 46 1.12 2.95 4.30
N TYR A 47 -0.02 3.57 4.05
CA TYR A 47 -1.32 3.10 4.54
C TYR A 47 -2.14 2.60 3.36
N ILE A 48 -2.43 1.31 3.36
CA ILE A 48 -3.12 0.64 2.25
C ILE A 48 -4.53 0.28 2.73
N GLY A 49 -5.54 0.75 2.01
CA GLY A 49 -6.93 0.45 2.32
C GLY A 49 -7.34 -0.98 1.96
N SER A 50 -8.62 -1.27 2.13
CA SER A 50 -9.17 -2.61 1.86
C SER A 50 -9.28 -2.90 0.37
N GLU A 51 -9.30 -4.18 0.04
CA GLU A 51 -9.66 -4.69 -1.29
C GLU A 51 -8.77 -4.15 -2.40
N ILE A 52 -7.49 -3.98 -2.09
CA ILE A 52 -6.50 -3.55 -3.05
C ILE A 52 -6.09 -4.75 -3.90
N ARG A 53 -5.78 -4.50 -5.17
CA ARG A 53 -5.19 -5.49 -6.07
C ARG A 53 -3.86 -4.94 -6.55
N VAL A 54 -2.81 -5.70 -6.36
CA VAL A 54 -1.47 -5.32 -6.83
C VAL A 54 -1.02 -6.33 -7.88
N ALA A 55 -0.79 -5.84 -9.09
CA ALA A 55 -0.28 -6.66 -10.19
C ALA A 55 1.23 -6.89 -10.03
N PRO A 56 1.79 -7.93 -10.65
CA PRO A 56 3.23 -8.17 -10.63
C PRO A 56 4.02 -6.93 -11.04
N GLY A 57 5.01 -6.58 -10.25
CA GLY A 57 5.83 -5.39 -10.50
C GLY A 57 5.24 -4.09 -9.99
N GLY A 58 4.06 -4.11 -9.38
CA GLY A 58 3.48 -2.93 -8.76
C GLY A 58 4.32 -2.45 -7.60
N SER A 59 4.41 -1.15 -7.39
CA SER A 59 5.19 -0.58 -6.31
C SER A 59 4.54 0.68 -5.77
N ILE A 60 4.50 0.78 -4.44
CA ILE A 60 3.99 1.94 -3.72
C ILE A 60 5.18 2.58 -3.00
N PRO A 61 5.43 3.88 -3.22
CA PRO A 61 6.49 4.58 -2.50
C PRO A 61 6.19 4.71 -1.02
N ALA A 62 7.19 5.13 -0.26
CA ALA A 62 6.99 5.41 1.15
C ALA A 62 5.97 6.53 1.37
N LYS A 63 5.28 6.47 2.50
CA LYS A 63 4.42 7.55 2.99
C LYS A 63 3.28 7.92 2.03
N CYS A 64 2.72 6.92 1.38
CA CYS A 64 1.55 7.07 0.52
C CYS A 64 0.31 6.49 1.19
N ILE A 65 -0.84 6.97 0.77
CA ILE A 65 -2.13 6.36 1.11
C ILE A 65 -2.70 5.77 -0.17
N VAL A 66 -3.12 4.52 -0.11
CA VAL A 66 -3.78 3.84 -1.23
C VAL A 66 -5.25 3.67 -0.88
N GLY A 67 -6.12 4.23 -1.71
CA GLY A 67 -7.56 4.20 -1.49
C GLY A 67 -8.15 2.82 -1.69
N ILE A 68 -9.26 2.56 -0.99
CA ILE A 68 -9.98 1.29 -1.05
C ILE A 68 -10.32 0.89 -2.50
N GLY A 69 -10.18 -0.38 -2.81
CA GLY A 69 -10.56 -0.92 -4.12
C GLY A 69 -9.61 -0.57 -5.26
N SER A 70 -8.47 0.03 -4.98
CA SER A 70 -7.52 0.42 -6.03
C SER A 70 -6.81 -0.78 -6.66
N VAL A 71 -6.43 -0.65 -7.92
CA VAL A 71 -5.66 -1.66 -8.64
C VAL A 71 -4.32 -1.06 -9.06
N ILE A 72 -3.26 -1.52 -8.43
CA ILE A 72 -1.90 -1.03 -8.64
C ILE A 72 -1.27 -1.84 -9.77
N THR A 73 -1.00 -1.20 -10.90
CA THR A 73 -0.48 -1.86 -12.10
C THR A 73 0.91 -1.39 -12.52
N LYS A 74 1.48 -0.45 -11.78
CA LYS A 74 2.79 0.12 -12.14
C LYS A 74 3.56 0.53 -10.90
N LYS A 75 4.81 0.94 -11.09
CA LYS A 75 5.64 1.52 -10.03
C LYS A 75 5.36 3.00 -9.90
N PHE A 76 4.83 3.40 -8.76
CA PHE A 76 4.71 4.82 -8.40
C PHE A 76 6.01 5.28 -7.77
N LYS A 77 6.30 6.57 -7.83
CA LYS A 77 7.61 7.10 -7.42
C LYS A 77 7.58 8.24 -6.42
N ASN A 78 6.44 8.91 -6.27
CA ASN A 78 6.35 10.11 -5.43
C ASN A 78 5.78 9.80 -4.06
N GLU A 79 6.53 10.14 -3.01
CA GLU A 79 6.05 10.03 -1.63
C GLU A 79 4.96 11.06 -1.33
N TYR A 80 4.18 10.83 -0.30
CA TYR A 80 3.14 11.72 0.18
C TYR A 80 2.01 11.96 -0.82
N TRP A 81 1.62 10.94 -1.54
CA TRP A 81 0.48 11.01 -2.45
C TRP A 81 -0.64 10.07 -2.04
N LEU A 82 -1.86 10.48 -2.34
CA LEU A 82 -3.01 9.59 -2.39
C LEU A 82 -3.02 8.92 -3.76
N ILE A 83 -2.96 7.61 -3.76
CA ILE A 83 -3.00 6.79 -4.96
C ILE A 83 -4.31 6.02 -4.93
N ALA A 84 -5.10 6.09 -5.99
CA ALA A 84 -6.41 5.43 -6.01
C ALA A 84 -6.91 5.21 -7.43
N GLY A 85 -7.86 4.31 -7.56
CA GLY A 85 -8.58 4.06 -8.80
C GLY A 85 -8.25 2.74 -9.47
N VAL A 86 -8.90 2.52 -10.62
CA VAL A 86 -8.77 1.30 -11.44
C VAL A 86 -8.61 1.70 -12.91
N PRO A 87 -7.41 1.66 -13.49
CA PRO A 87 -6.12 1.48 -12.82
C PRO A 87 -5.80 2.65 -11.89
N ALA A 88 -5.02 2.40 -10.87
CA ALA A 88 -4.68 3.42 -9.90
C ALA A 88 -3.79 4.50 -10.50
N ALA A 89 -3.97 5.72 -10.00
CA ALA A 89 -3.19 6.88 -10.38
C ALA A 89 -2.96 7.76 -9.16
N GLU A 90 -1.99 8.66 -9.25
CA GLU A 90 -1.78 9.69 -8.25
C GLU A 90 -2.94 10.68 -8.33
N VAL A 91 -3.70 10.81 -7.24
CA VAL A 91 -4.91 11.64 -7.20
C VAL A 91 -4.59 13.05 -6.70
N LYS A 92 -3.90 13.14 -5.58
CA LYS A 92 -3.50 14.42 -4.98
C LYS A 92 -2.36 14.21 -4.00
N GLU A 93 -1.62 15.28 -3.73
CA GLU A 93 -0.66 15.27 -2.63
C GLU A 93 -1.42 15.20 -1.31
N LEU A 94 -0.82 14.51 -0.34
CA LEU A 94 -1.42 14.42 0.99
C LEU A 94 -1.33 15.77 1.68
N ASP A 95 -2.44 16.17 2.29
CA ASP A 95 -2.48 17.32 3.18
C ASP A 95 -1.89 16.95 4.54
N GLU A 96 -1.98 17.86 5.51
CA GLU A 96 -1.41 17.64 6.83
C GLU A 96 -2.01 16.42 7.53
N ASP A 97 -3.32 16.24 7.44
CA ASP A 97 -4.00 15.09 8.04
C ASP A 97 -3.58 13.78 7.38
N GLY A 98 -3.47 13.78 6.06
CA GLY A 98 -3.00 12.61 5.32
C GLY A 98 -1.57 12.24 5.68
N ARG A 99 -0.69 13.22 5.80
CA ARG A 99 0.68 12.99 6.25
C ARG A 99 0.75 12.44 7.67
N PHE A 100 -0.09 12.93 8.55
CA PHE A 100 -0.16 12.40 9.92
C PHE A 100 -0.48 10.90 9.91
N LEU A 101 -1.38 10.45 9.06
CA LEU A 101 -1.71 9.02 8.96
C LEU A 101 -0.52 8.17 8.54
N THR A 102 0.35 8.69 7.71
CA THR A 102 1.54 7.96 7.24
C THR A 102 2.71 8.08 8.20
N GLU A 103 2.83 9.15 8.94
CA GLU A 103 3.97 9.41 9.83
C GLU A 103 3.79 8.82 11.23
N ARG A 104 2.62 8.35 11.55
CA ARG A 104 2.31 7.73 12.83
C ARG A 104 3.20 6.51 13.06
N LYS A 105 4.01 6.54 14.11
CA LYS A 105 5.05 5.53 14.33
C LYS A 105 4.53 4.28 15.03
N THR A 106 3.77 4.47 16.10
CA THR A 106 3.20 3.38 16.89
C THR A 106 1.84 3.81 17.42
N ARG A 107 1.13 2.85 18.00
CA ARG A 107 -0.12 3.16 18.68
C ARG A 107 0.09 4.15 19.83
N ASN A 108 1.26 4.12 20.46
CA ASN A 108 1.59 5.04 21.54
C ASN A 108 1.82 6.48 21.08
N ASP A 109 1.99 6.69 19.77
CA ASP A 109 2.12 8.03 19.21
C ASP A 109 0.78 8.70 18.99
N LEU A 110 -0.32 8.01 19.28
CA LEU A 110 -1.66 8.54 19.17
C LEU A 110 -2.07 9.24 20.46
N PRO A 111 -2.93 10.27 20.37
CA PRO A 111 -3.56 10.82 21.56
C PRO A 111 -4.30 9.75 22.35
N ASP A 112 -4.35 9.90 23.67
CA ASP A 112 -4.94 8.90 24.56
C ASP A 112 -6.43 8.66 24.31
N ASP A 113 -7.11 9.59 23.67
CA ASP A 113 -8.53 9.52 23.39
C ASP A 113 -8.88 8.88 22.04
N ILE A 114 -7.91 8.29 21.37
CA ILE A 114 -8.13 7.60 20.09
C ILE A 114 -8.20 6.09 20.27
#